data_09dedd1f6b90556ec3b73401113f0eb1
#
_entry.id   09dedd1f6b90556ec3b73401113f0eb1
#
_cell.length_a   1.000
_cell.length_b   1.000
_cell.length_c   1.000
_cell.angle_alpha   90.00
_cell.angle_beta   90.00
_cell.angle_gamma   90.00
#
_symmetry.space_group_name_H-M   'P 1'
#
loop_
_entity.id
_entity.type
_entity.pdbx_description
1 polymer ?
#
loop_
_entity_poly.entity_id
_entity_poly.type
_entity_poly.pdbx_seq_one_letter_code
_entity_poly.pdbx_strand_id
1 'polypeptide(L)'
;MFNTTTGPLSDINLRYALTYATDKKAISEGILDGIEKPADTIFAPNMPHSKQGLKPFEYNLDKAKEYIEKAGYKMGKEFYEKDGQVLTLVFPYIATKTLDKQIAEYIQGQWKKIGVNVEIKALEEKNFWEETDDLKYNVMLNYSWGAPWDPHAYINAMATVAENGNPDYEAQLGLPMKKELDEKIHQVLVESDPQKVEELYKEILTTLHEQAVYVPLTYQSLIAVYRDNLTGVRFMPQEYELPLSFIDKK
;
A
#
# COMPACT_ATOMS: atom_id res chain seq x y z
N MET A 1 -0.39 1.38 -3.43
CA MET A 1 -0.35 2.83 -3.14
C MET A 1 -0.88 3.59 -4.34
N PHE A 2 -1.65 4.65 -4.11
CA PHE A 2 -2.23 5.51 -5.15
C PHE A 2 -1.49 6.84 -5.24
N ASN A 3 -1.20 7.29 -6.46
CA ASN A 3 -0.74 8.66 -6.69
C ASN A 3 -1.93 9.61 -6.59
N THR A 4 -1.94 10.48 -5.59
CA THR A 4 -3.03 11.45 -5.37
C THR A 4 -2.81 12.79 -6.06
N THR A 5 -1.63 13.02 -6.65
CA THR A 5 -1.19 14.32 -7.18
C THR A 5 -1.86 14.70 -8.48
N THR A 6 -1.97 13.74 -9.38
CA THR A 6 -2.46 14.00 -10.74
C THR A 6 -3.35 12.86 -11.23
N GLY A 7 -4.11 13.12 -12.29
CA GLY A 7 -4.93 12.13 -12.96
C GLY A 7 -6.16 11.70 -12.14
N PRO A 8 -6.77 10.56 -12.50
CA PRO A 8 -8.06 10.14 -11.93
C PRO A 8 -8.03 9.96 -10.41
N LEU A 9 -6.91 9.49 -9.85
CA LEU A 9 -6.82 9.16 -8.43
C LEU A 9 -6.57 10.37 -7.51
N SER A 10 -6.54 11.60 -8.03
CA SER A 10 -6.72 12.80 -7.22
C SER A 10 -8.11 12.86 -6.59
N ASP A 11 -9.12 12.24 -7.23
CA ASP A 11 -10.46 12.10 -6.66
C ASP A 11 -10.52 10.95 -5.63
N ILE A 12 -10.88 11.31 -4.40
CA ILE A 12 -11.00 10.34 -3.29
C ILE A 12 -12.05 9.25 -3.55
N ASN A 13 -13.12 9.57 -4.31
CA ASN A 13 -14.15 8.59 -4.63
C ASN A 13 -13.57 7.46 -5.49
N LEU A 14 -12.66 7.76 -6.43
CA LEU A 14 -12.01 6.72 -7.21
C LEU A 14 -11.07 5.87 -6.35
N ARG A 15 -10.38 6.48 -5.39
CA ARG A 15 -9.57 5.72 -4.44
C ARG A 15 -10.42 4.77 -3.59
N TYR A 16 -11.57 5.23 -3.11
CA TYR A 16 -12.55 4.36 -2.42
C TYR A 16 -13.05 3.24 -3.32
N ALA A 17 -13.40 3.56 -4.56
CA ALA A 17 -13.87 2.55 -5.52
C ALA A 17 -12.88 1.41 -5.67
N LEU A 18 -11.61 1.74 -5.91
CA LEU A 18 -10.54 0.73 -6.08
C LEU A 18 -10.27 -0.04 -4.80
N THR A 19 -10.33 0.62 -3.65
CA THR A 19 -10.16 -0.04 -2.35
C THR A 19 -11.26 -1.07 -2.10
N TYR A 20 -12.53 -0.72 -2.35
CA TYR A 20 -13.65 -1.67 -2.25
C TYR A 20 -13.63 -2.77 -3.32
N ALA A 21 -12.99 -2.54 -4.47
CA ALA A 21 -12.89 -3.52 -5.54
C ALA A 21 -11.69 -4.47 -5.39
N THR A 22 -10.86 -4.31 -4.37
CA THR A 22 -9.67 -5.13 -4.16
C THR A 22 -9.95 -6.26 -3.18
N ASP A 23 -10.06 -7.49 -3.69
CA ASP A 23 -10.21 -8.71 -2.87
C ASP A 23 -8.85 -9.16 -2.33
N LYS A 24 -8.48 -8.63 -1.18
CA LYS A 24 -7.22 -8.91 -0.49
C LYS A 24 -7.10 -10.37 -0.05
N LYS A 25 -8.24 -10.98 0.30
CA LYS A 25 -8.28 -12.40 0.69
C LYS A 25 -7.89 -13.30 -0.46
N ALA A 26 -8.45 -13.04 -1.64
CA ALA A 26 -8.12 -13.82 -2.81
C ALA A 26 -6.66 -13.62 -3.27
N ILE A 27 -6.05 -12.45 -3.06
CA ILE A 27 -4.61 -12.24 -3.27
C ILE A 27 -3.80 -13.10 -2.29
N SER A 28 -4.13 -13.03 -0.99
CA SER A 28 -3.46 -13.82 0.04
C SER A 28 -3.53 -15.33 -0.22
N GLU A 29 -4.72 -15.85 -0.48
CA GLU A 29 -4.94 -17.29 -0.63
C GLU A 29 -4.53 -17.82 -2.02
N GLY A 30 -4.76 -17.03 -3.08
CA GLY A 30 -4.57 -17.48 -4.45
C GLY A 30 -3.21 -17.19 -5.08
N ILE A 31 -2.50 -16.17 -4.59
CA ILE A 31 -1.18 -15.79 -5.11
C ILE A 31 -0.08 -16.05 -4.09
N LEU A 32 -0.37 -15.84 -2.80
CA LEU A 32 0.60 -15.94 -1.71
C LEU A 32 0.45 -17.23 -0.89
N ASP A 33 -0.31 -18.22 -1.39
CA ASP A 33 -0.53 -19.52 -0.75
C ASP A 33 -1.00 -19.44 0.73
N GLY A 34 -1.65 -18.33 1.10
CA GLY A 34 -2.12 -18.07 2.47
C GLY A 34 -1.00 -17.78 3.49
N ILE A 35 0.24 -17.62 3.04
CA ILE A 35 1.39 -17.34 3.89
C ILE A 35 1.29 -15.95 4.51
N GLU A 36 0.92 -14.97 3.70
CA GLU A 36 0.69 -13.60 4.17
C GLU A 36 -0.81 -13.38 4.43
N LYS A 37 -1.13 -12.81 5.56
CA LYS A 37 -2.54 -12.53 5.93
C LYS A 37 -3.01 -11.23 5.28
N PRO A 38 -4.29 -11.17 4.85
CA PRO A 38 -4.88 -9.93 4.36
C PRO A 38 -4.71 -8.80 5.38
N ALA A 39 -4.34 -7.62 4.89
CA ALA A 39 -4.11 -6.46 5.72
C ALA A 39 -5.35 -5.55 5.77
N ASP A 40 -5.74 -5.12 6.96
CA ASP A 40 -6.84 -4.19 7.18
C ASP A 40 -6.36 -2.74 7.22
N THR A 41 -5.16 -2.54 7.74
CA THR A 41 -4.51 -1.23 7.91
C THR A 41 -3.06 -1.31 7.47
N ILE A 42 -2.41 -0.16 7.30
CA ILE A 42 -0.99 -0.09 6.92
C ILE A 42 -0.05 -0.59 8.02
N PHE A 43 -0.49 -0.61 9.28
CA PHE A 43 0.28 -1.17 10.39
C PHE A 43 -0.22 -2.58 10.72
N ALA A 44 0.71 -3.53 10.81
CA ALA A 44 0.39 -4.88 11.25
C ALA A 44 -0.09 -4.88 12.72
N PRO A 45 -0.99 -5.80 13.11
CA PRO A 45 -1.61 -5.80 14.45
C PRO A 45 -0.63 -5.93 15.63
N ASN A 46 0.58 -6.39 15.37
CA ASN A 46 1.67 -6.52 16.35
C ASN A 46 2.60 -5.30 16.41
N MET A 47 2.42 -4.31 15.52
CA MET A 47 3.17 -3.07 15.59
C MET A 47 2.63 -2.17 16.72
N PRO A 48 3.51 -1.39 17.39
CA PRO A 48 3.06 -0.32 18.26
C PRO A 48 2.09 0.62 17.55
N HIS A 49 1.14 1.21 18.28
CA HIS A 49 0.15 2.16 17.76
C HIS A 49 -0.78 1.65 16.64
N SER A 50 -0.80 0.32 16.35
CA SER A 50 -1.65 -0.24 15.29
C SER A 50 -3.15 -0.29 15.63
N LYS A 51 -3.50 -0.28 16.92
CA LYS A 51 -4.87 -0.52 17.40
C LYS A 51 -5.70 0.75 17.49
N GLN A 52 -5.93 1.41 16.37
CA GLN A 52 -6.66 2.68 16.29
C GLN A 52 -8.17 2.53 16.07
N GLY A 53 -8.69 1.31 16.03
CA GLY A 53 -10.12 1.04 15.82
C GLY A 53 -10.63 1.37 14.42
N LEU A 54 -9.73 1.45 13.43
CA LEU A 54 -10.07 1.70 12.05
C LEU A 54 -10.88 0.54 11.47
N LYS A 55 -11.98 0.86 10.78
CA LYS A 55 -12.83 -0.15 10.14
C LYS A 55 -12.24 -0.56 8.79
N PRO A 56 -12.04 -1.85 8.54
CA PRO A 56 -11.56 -2.32 7.24
C PRO A 56 -12.48 -1.93 6.10
N PHE A 57 -11.91 -1.70 4.93
CA PHE A 57 -12.68 -1.66 3.69
C PHE A 57 -12.99 -3.09 3.25
N GLU A 58 -14.25 -3.46 3.31
CA GLU A 58 -14.71 -4.77 2.88
C GLU A 58 -14.84 -4.84 1.35
N TYR A 59 -14.45 -5.96 0.76
CA TYR A 59 -14.63 -6.18 -0.68
C TYR A 59 -16.09 -6.09 -1.08
N ASN A 60 -16.43 -5.13 -1.95
CA ASN A 60 -17.79 -4.87 -2.38
C ASN A 60 -17.82 -4.15 -3.74
N LEU A 61 -18.13 -4.91 -4.80
CA LEU A 61 -18.11 -4.39 -6.17
C LEU A 61 -19.24 -3.39 -6.45
N ASP A 62 -20.39 -3.54 -5.81
CA ASP A 62 -21.50 -2.61 -6.03
C ASP A 62 -21.18 -1.24 -5.42
N LYS A 63 -20.63 -1.26 -4.20
CA LYS A 63 -20.17 -0.03 -3.55
C LYS A 63 -19.00 0.62 -4.32
N ALA A 64 -18.12 -0.17 -4.92
CA ALA A 64 -17.06 0.34 -5.77
C ALA A 64 -17.63 1.10 -6.98
N LYS A 65 -18.63 0.55 -7.67
CA LYS A 65 -19.28 1.21 -8.80
C LYS A 65 -20.01 2.50 -8.38
N GLU A 66 -20.69 2.50 -7.23
CA GLU A 66 -21.31 3.71 -6.69
C GLU A 66 -20.31 4.85 -6.51
N TYR A 67 -19.09 4.54 -6.05
CA TYR A 67 -18.04 5.54 -5.89
C TYR A 67 -17.47 6.03 -7.23
N ILE A 68 -17.36 5.18 -8.26
CA ILE A 68 -16.99 5.62 -9.61
C ILE A 68 -18.03 6.61 -10.15
N GLU A 69 -19.31 6.33 -9.96
CA GLU A 69 -20.40 7.21 -10.38
C GLU A 69 -20.42 8.53 -9.59
N LYS A 70 -20.11 8.49 -8.28
CA LYS A 70 -19.93 9.71 -7.46
C LYS A 70 -18.77 10.58 -7.94
N ALA A 71 -17.73 10.00 -8.53
CA ALA A 71 -16.64 10.72 -9.17
C ALA A 71 -17.05 11.34 -10.53
N GLY A 72 -18.30 11.13 -10.97
CA GLY A 72 -18.85 11.69 -12.20
C GLY A 72 -18.60 10.87 -13.46
N TYR A 73 -18.12 9.64 -13.30
CA TYR A 73 -17.96 8.71 -14.41
C TYR A 73 -19.28 8.00 -14.73
N LYS A 74 -19.47 7.63 -15.99
CA LYS A 74 -20.62 6.86 -16.46
C LYS A 74 -20.12 5.62 -17.19
N MET A 75 -20.88 4.53 -17.05
CA MET A 75 -20.54 3.30 -17.75
C MET A 75 -20.68 3.49 -19.26
N GLY A 76 -19.58 3.32 -19.98
CA GLY A 76 -19.53 3.28 -21.42
C GLY A 76 -19.81 1.87 -21.96
N LYS A 77 -19.20 1.51 -23.08
CA LYS A 77 -19.41 0.19 -23.70
C LYS A 77 -18.76 -0.95 -22.87
N GLU A 78 -17.59 -0.73 -22.35
CA GLU A 78 -16.83 -1.74 -21.58
C GLU A 78 -16.28 -1.14 -20.27
N PHE A 79 -15.87 0.12 -20.30
CA PHE A 79 -15.25 0.81 -19.18
C PHE A 79 -16.04 2.07 -18.82
N TYR A 80 -15.85 2.53 -17.60
CA TYR A 80 -16.35 3.84 -17.19
C TYR A 80 -15.60 4.97 -17.93
N GLU A 81 -16.31 6.03 -18.26
CA GLU A 81 -15.78 7.18 -18.98
C GLU A 81 -16.34 8.49 -18.43
N LYS A 82 -15.56 9.55 -18.56
CA LYS A 82 -15.93 10.92 -18.20
C LYS A 82 -15.39 11.87 -19.26
N ASP A 83 -16.23 12.79 -19.74
CA ASP A 83 -15.90 13.75 -20.80
C ASP A 83 -15.30 13.09 -22.07
N GLY A 84 -15.81 11.91 -22.42
CA GLY A 84 -15.35 11.13 -23.58
C GLY A 84 -14.03 10.40 -23.38
N GLN A 85 -13.48 10.39 -22.17
CA GLN A 85 -12.24 9.69 -21.85
C GLN A 85 -12.52 8.47 -20.96
N VAL A 86 -11.99 7.33 -21.35
CA VAL A 86 -12.06 6.08 -20.59
C VAL A 86 -11.25 6.22 -19.29
N LEU A 87 -11.82 5.76 -18.18
CA LEU A 87 -11.11 5.64 -16.91
C LEU A 87 -9.99 4.60 -17.05
N THR A 88 -8.79 5.10 -17.30
CA THR A 88 -7.59 4.28 -17.49
C THR A 88 -6.56 4.62 -16.42
N LEU A 89 -5.98 3.59 -15.81
CA LEU A 89 -4.96 3.70 -14.77
C LEU A 89 -3.68 3.02 -15.22
N VAL A 90 -2.55 3.69 -15.03
CA VAL A 90 -1.21 3.15 -15.30
C VAL A 90 -0.66 2.49 -14.03
N PHE A 91 -0.25 1.23 -14.16
CA PHE A 91 0.27 0.41 -13.07
C PHE A 91 1.64 -0.18 -13.47
N PRO A 92 2.75 0.52 -13.20
CA PRO A 92 4.08 -0.01 -13.45
C PRO A 92 4.50 -1.04 -12.40
N TYR A 93 5.35 -1.97 -12.82
CA TYR A 93 6.06 -2.88 -11.93
C TYR A 93 7.45 -3.18 -12.49
N ILE A 94 8.39 -3.60 -11.63
CA ILE A 94 9.73 -3.98 -12.04
C ILE A 94 9.69 -5.35 -12.73
N ALA A 95 10.09 -5.41 -13.99
CA ALA A 95 9.93 -6.58 -14.88
C ALA A 95 10.51 -7.89 -14.30
N THR A 96 11.56 -7.81 -13.47
CA THR A 96 12.20 -8.98 -12.83
C THR A 96 11.43 -9.49 -11.61
N LYS A 97 10.45 -8.72 -11.08
CA LYS A 97 9.66 -9.11 -9.91
C LYS A 97 8.40 -9.88 -10.34
N THR A 98 8.53 -11.20 -10.43
CA THR A 98 7.44 -12.08 -10.89
C THR A 98 6.19 -12.01 -10.01
N LEU A 99 6.37 -11.89 -8.69
CA LEU A 99 5.25 -11.79 -7.75
C LEU A 99 4.48 -10.47 -7.95
N ASP A 100 5.19 -9.36 -8.13
CA ASP A 100 4.57 -8.06 -8.39
C ASP A 100 3.72 -8.10 -9.67
N LYS A 101 4.22 -8.78 -10.72
CA LYS A 101 3.47 -9.03 -11.94
C LYS A 101 2.16 -9.77 -11.66
N GLN A 102 2.22 -10.88 -10.93
CA GLN A 102 1.04 -11.70 -10.63
C GLN A 102 -0.01 -10.89 -9.85
N ILE A 103 0.41 -10.12 -8.86
CA ILE A 103 -0.47 -9.25 -8.07
C ILE A 103 -1.08 -8.16 -8.97
N ALA A 104 -0.29 -7.51 -9.81
CA ALA A 104 -0.77 -6.45 -10.69
C ALA A 104 -1.79 -6.99 -11.73
N GLU A 105 -1.52 -8.13 -12.35
CA GLU A 105 -2.43 -8.80 -13.29
C GLU A 105 -3.75 -9.22 -12.60
N TYR A 106 -3.66 -9.70 -11.37
CA TYR A 106 -4.84 -10.06 -10.60
C TYR A 106 -5.69 -8.83 -10.25
N ILE A 107 -5.08 -7.75 -9.79
CA ILE A 107 -5.75 -6.48 -9.50
C ILE A 107 -6.38 -5.89 -10.78
N GLN A 108 -5.69 -5.92 -11.91
CA GLN A 108 -6.23 -5.53 -13.20
C GLN A 108 -7.53 -6.29 -13.50
N GLY A 109 -7.52 -7.62 -13.33
CA GLY A 109 -8.69 -8.47 -13.51
C GLY A 109 -9.85 -8.14 -12.56
N GLN A 110 -9.54 -7.78 -11.31
CA GLN A 110 -10.55 -7.37 -10.33
C GLN A 110 -11.17 -6.03 -10.70
N TRP A 111 -10.35 -5.02 -11.02
CA TRP A 111 -10.85 -3.68 -11.35
C TRP A 111 -11.55 -3.63 -12.71
N LYS A 112 -11.19 -4.53 -13.62
CA LYS A 112 -11.97 -4.70 -14.86
C LYS A 112 -13.44 -5.07 -14.58
N LYS A 113 -13.73 -5.84 -13.53
CA LYS A 113 -15.11 -6.21 -13.14
C LYS A 113 -15.97 -5.01 -12.74
N ILE A 114 -15.35 -3.92 -12.34
CA ILE A 114 -16.01 -2.65 -12.04
C ILE A 114 -15.84 -1.63 -13.16
N GLY A 115 -15.44 -2.05 -14.35
CA GLY A 115 -15.34 -1.18 -15.53
C GLY A 115 -14.18 -0.18 -15.50
N VAL A 116 -13.09 -0.49 -14.80
CA VAL A 116 -11.84 0.29 -14.80
C VAL A 116 -10.82 -0.37 -15.72
N ASN A 117 -10.29 0.39 -16.68
CA ASN A 117 -9.17 -0.05 -17.50
C ASN A 117 -7.84 0.12 -16.74
N VAL A 118 -6.97 -0.88 -16.77
CA VAL A 118 -5.65 -0.80 -16.15
C VAL A 118 -4.60 -1.19 -17.17
N GLU A 119 -3.64 -0.30 -17.40
CA GLU A 119 -2.47 -0.53 -18.23
C GLU A 119 -1.29 -0.93 -17.34
N ILE A 120 -0.94 -2.21 -17.38
CA ILE A 120 0.22 -2.74 -16.66
C ILE A 120 1.47 -2.50 -17.49
N LYS A 121 2.49 -1.85 -16.88
CA LYS A 121 3.78 -1.59 -17.51
C LYS A 121 4.89 -2.38 -16.82
N ALA A 122 5.50 -3.30 -17.55
CA ALA A 122 6.74 -3.95 -17.12
C ALA A 122 7.94 -3.06 -17.45
N LEU A 123 8.66 -2.60 -16.45
CA LEU A 123 9.80 -1.68 -16.60
C LEU A 123 11.07 -2.30 -16.05
N GLU A 124 12.22 -1.96 -16.62
CA GLU A 124 13.50 -2.18 -15.95
C GLU A 124 13.56 -1.34 -14.66
N GLU A 125 14.28 -1.81 -13.65
CA GLU A 125 14.29 -1.19 -12.33
C GLU A 125 14.65 0.30 -12.35
N LYS A 126 15.65 0.69 -13.14
CA LYS A 126 16.01 2.09 -13.30
C LYS A 126 14.87 2.93 -13.86
N ASN A 127 14.25 2.46 -14.94
CA ASN A 127 13.14 3.17 -15.58
C ASN A 127 11.89 3.21 -14.70
N PHE A 128 11.68 2.16 -13.86
CA PHE A 128 10.60 2.14 -12.89
C PHE A 128 10.75 3.29 -11.88
N TRP A 129 11.94 3.47 -11.30
CA TRP A 129 12.16 4.56 -10.35
C TRP A 129 12.10 5.94 -11.03
N GLU A 130 12.68 6.11 -12.23
CA GLU A 130 12.55 7.36 -12.98
C GLU A 130 11.08 7.71 -13.31
N GLU A 131 10.24 6.74 -13.72
CA GLU A 131 8.82 6.99 -13.99
C GLU A 131 8.03 7.27 -12.71
N THR A 132 8.39 6.65 -11.57
CA THR A 132 7.71 6.89 -10.29
C THR A 132 8.08 8.25 -9.69
N ASP A 133 9.34 8.65 -9.76
CA ASP A 133 9.80 9.96 -9.31
C ASP A 133 9.19 11.10 -10.16
N ASP A 134 9.00 10.85 -11.45
CA ASP A 134 8.27 11.76 -12.36
C ASP A 134 6.73 11.70 -12.20
N LEU A 135 6.21 10.93 -11.23
CA LEU A 135 4.77 10.73 -10.99
C LEU A 135 3.99 10.21 -12.21
N LYS A 136 4.65 9.46 -13.12
CA LYS A 136 4.05 8.89 -14.33
C LYS A 136 3.30 7.58 -14.10
N TYR A 137 2.68 7.43 -12.96
CA TYR A 137 1.86 6.28 -12.58
C TYR A 137 0.59 6.74 -11.87
N ASN A 138 -0.40 5.86 -11.83
CA ASN A 138 -1.58 6.05 -10.99
C ASN A 138 -1.53 5.14 -9.76
N VAL A 139 -1.05 3.92 -9.94
CA VAL A 139 -0.99 2.89 -8.89
C VAL A 139 0.37 2.22 -8.94
N MET A 140 0.96 1.92 -7.81
CA MET A 140 2.15 1.08 -7.72
C MET A 140 2.06 0.14 -6.51
N LEU A 141 2.73 -1.01 -6.61
CA LEU A 141 3.02 -1.82 -5.42
C LEU A 141 4.10 -1.10 -4.62
N ASN A 142 3.87 -1.00 -3.33
CA ASN A 142 4.82 -0.44 -2.40
C ASN A 142 4.96 -1.37 -1.20
N TYR A 143 6.18 -1.59 -0.77
CA TYR A 143 6.50 -2.40 0.38
C TYR A 143 6.99 -1.49 1.51
N SER A 144 6.56 -1.77 2.72
CA SER A 144 7.15 -1.07 3.87
C SER A 144 8.63 -1.42 4.00
N TRP A 145 9.43 -0.41 4.27
CA TRP A 145 10.88 -0.54 4.47
C TRP A 145 11.31 0.32 5.66
N GLY A 146 12.52 0.12 6.12
CA GLY A 146 13.07 0.85 7.25
C GLY A 146 13.45 -0.04 8.42
N ALA A 147 13.66 0.55 9.59
CA ALA A 147 13.94 -0.22 10.81
C ALA A 147 12.77 -1.15 11.12
N PRO A 148 13.00 -2.45 11.29
CA PRO A 148 11.94 -3.42 11.48
C PRO A 148 11.07 -3.05 12.68
N TRP A 149 9.76 -2.99 12.45
CA TRP A 149 8.77 -2.78 13.50
C TRP A 149 8.84 -1.42 14.21
N ASP A 150 9.61 -0.45 13.66
CA ASP A 150 9.62 0.92 14.15
C ASP A 150 8.55 1.76 13.46
N PRO A 151 7.45 2.09 14.14
CA PRO A 151 6.39 2.91 13.58
C PRO A 151 6.85 4.32 13.20
N HIS A 152 7.84 4.87 13.91
CA HIS A 152 8.39 6.20 13.62
C HIS A 152 9.14 6.22 12.29
N ALA A 153 9.98 5.21 12.03
CA ALA A 153 10.67 5.09 10.74
C ALA A 153 9.67 4.98 9.58
N TYR A 154 8.60 4.22 9.78
CA TYR A 154 7.60 4.00 8.76
C TYR A 154 6.83 5.27 8.38
N ILE A 155 6.32 6.03 9.36
CA ILE A 155 5.59 7.27 9.06
C ILE A 155 6.52 8.41 8.66
N ASN A 156 7.77 8.43 9.13
CA ASN A 156 8.74 9.45 8.74
C ASN A 156 8.99 9.47 7.23
N ALA A 157 9.01 8.31 6.57
CA ALA A 157 9.11 8.24 5.12
C ALA A 157 8.01 9.05 4.42
N MET A 158 6.78 9.05 4.97
CA MET A 158 5.63 9.75 4.40
C MET A 158 5.73 11.28 4.47
N ALA A 159 6.60 11.83 5.33
CA ALA A 159 6.82 13.27 5.50
C ALA A 159 8.24 13.72 5.10
N THR A 160 9.05 12.81 4.56
CA THR A 160 10.44 13.09 4.20
C THR A 160 10.58 13.34 2.71
N VAL A 161 11.06 14.53 2.35
CA VAL A 161 11.52 14.82 0.99
C VAL A 161 12.92 14.24 0.82
N ALA A 162 13.12 13.40 -0.19
CA ALA A 162 14.42 12.83 -0.52
C ALA A 162 14.94 13.38 -1.86
N GLU A 163 16.26 13.54 -1.96
CA GLU A 163 16.90 14.07 -3.17
C GLU A 163 16.67 13.18 -4.40
N ASN A 164 16.54 11.86 -4.18
CA ASN A 164 16.34 10.87 -5.24
C ASN A 164 14.88 10.35 -5.29
N GLY A 165 13.93 11.17 -4.88
CA GLY A 165 12.53 10.78 -4.79
C GLY A 165 12.18 10.00 -3.51
N ASN A 166 10.92 10.08 -3.11
CA ASN A 166 10.35 9.30 -2.02
C ASN A 166 8.88 9.02 -2.35
N PRO A 167 8.56 7.84 -2.89
CA PRO A 167 7.21 7.51 -3.34
C PRO A 167 6.15 7.66 -2.23
N ASP A 168 6.49 7.37 -0.97
CA ASP A 168 5.56 7.51 0.15
C ASP A 168 5.19 8.96 0.43
N TYR A 169 6.13 9.90 0.25
CA TYR A 169 5.88 11.32 0.36
C TYR A 169 5.13 11.86 -0.87
N GLU A 170 5.63 11.53 -2.05
CA GLU A 170 5.17 12.07 -3.33
C GLU A 170 3.74 11.65 -3.68
N ALA A 171 3.39 10.39 -3.40
CA ALA A 171 2.05 9.88 -3.62
C ALA A 171 0.97 10.66 -2.84
N GLN A 172 1.34 11.33 -1.77
CA GLN A 172 0.44 12.07 -0.88
C GLN A 172 0.34 13.58 -1.20
N LEU A 173 1.14 14.11 -2.14
CA LEU A 173 1.20 15.54 -2.43
C LEU A 173 -0.13 16.14 -2.91
N GLY A 174 -1.04 15.32 -3.44
CA GLY A 174 -2.39 15.74 -3.83
C GLY A 174 -3.41 15.79 -2.69
N LEU A 175 -3.04 15.41 -1.47
CA LEU A 175 -3.96 15.45 -0.34
C LEU A 175 -4.18 16.89 0.14
N PRO A 176 -5.44 17.34 0.29
CA PRO A 176 -5.73 18.71 0.76
C PRO A 176 -5.12 19.04 2.14
N MET A 177 -4.98 18.02 3.00
CA MET A 177 -4.42 18.15 4.35
C MET A 177 -2.95 17.71 4.45
N LYS A 178 -2.22 17.56 3.33
CA LYS A 178 -0.84 17.04 3.33
C LYS A 178 0.08 17.79 4.29
N LYS A 179 0.01 19.12 4.28
CA LYS A 179 0.84 19.95 5.17
C LYS A 179 0.55 19.66 6.65
N GLU A 180 -0.72 19.58 7.03
CA GLU A 180 -1.12 19.27 8.41
C GLU A 180 -0.71 17.84 8.80
N LEU A 181 -0.83 16.90 7.89
CA LEU A 181 -0.37 15.52 8.10
C LEU A 181 1.14 15.47 8.36
N ASP A 182 1.94 16.18 7.56
CA ASP A 182 3.40 16.27 7.75
C ASP A 182 3.78 16.89 9.08
N GLU A 183 3.08 17.97 9.48
CA GLU A 183 3.29 18.61 10.79
C GLU A 183 3.03 17.64 11.94
N LYS A 184 1.95 16.84 11.87
CA LYS A 184 1.65 15.81 12.87
C LYS A 184 2.69 14.69 12.88
N ILE A 185 3.17 14.26 11.71
CA ILE A 185 4.23 13.26 11.62
C ILE A 185 5.51 13.82 12.26
N HIS A 186 5.94 15.02 11.93
CA HIS A 186 7.13 15.62 12.54
C HIS A 186 6.96 15.80 14.05
N GLN A 187 5.74 16.15 14.52
CA GLN A 187 5.46 16.30 15.94
C GLN A 187 5.59 14.97 16.69
N VAL A 188 5.03 13.88 16.17
CA VAL A 188 5.08 12.59 16.87
C VAL A 188 6.47 12.01 16.97
N LEU A 189 7.37 12.35 16.04
CA LEU A 189 8.77 11.90 16.05
C LEU A 189 9.59 12.50 17.20
N VAL A 190 9.14 13.59 17.80
CA VAL A 190 9.84 14.28 18.89
C VAL A 190 9.03 14.35 20.18
N GLU A 191 7.78 13.86 20.18
CA GLU A 191 6.92 13.86 21.35
C GLU A 191 7.37 12.79 22.36
N SER A 192 7.38 13.15 23.64
CA SER A 192 7.79 12.26 24.73
C SER A 192 6.65 11.83 25.65
N ASP A 193 5.50 12.50 25.56
CA ASP A 193 4.31 12.11 26.32
C ASP A 193 3.60 10.94 25.63
N PRO A 194 3.52 9.74 26.26
CA PRO A 194 2.94 8.57 25.63
C PRO A 194 1.48 8.73 25.22
N GLN A 195 0.70 9.56 25.93
CA GLN A 195 -0.70 9.79 25.59
C GLN A 195 -0.82 10.63 24.31
N LYS A 196 -0.02 11.66 24.20
CA LYS A 196 0.02 12.50 23.00
C LYS A 196 0.58 11.75 21.79
N VAL A 197 1.58 10.89 22.00
CA VAL A 197 2.07 9.99 20.94
C VAL A 197 0.94 9.14 20.39
N GLU A 198 0.14 8.51 21.26
CA GLU A 198 -0.98 7.66 20.84
C GLU A 198 -2.08 8.46 20.11
N GLU A 199 -2.39 9.66 20.59
CA GLU A 199 -3.34 10.58 19.94
C GLU A 199 -2.86 10.98 18.55
N LEU A 200 -1.59 11.36 18.40
CA LEU A 200 -1.00 11.72 17.11
C LEU A 200 -1.01 10.54 16.12
N TYR A 201 -0.62 9.34 16.56
CA TYR A 201 -0.72 8.15 15.73
C TYR A 201 -2.14 7.86 15.29
N LYS A 202 -3.11 8.01 16.18
CA LYS A 202 -4.52 7.86 15.84
C LYS A 202 -4.94 8.83 14.74
N GLU A 203 -4.59 10.10 14.87
CA GLU A 203 -4.93 11.12 13.88
C GLU A 203 -4.25 10.84 12.52
N ILE A 204 -2.95 10.53 12.53
CA ILE A 204 -2.17 10.22 11.32
C ILE A 204 -2.76 9.00 10.61
N LEU A 205 -2.91 7.88 11.32
CA LEU A 205 -3.38 6.64 10.73
C LEU A 205 -4.84 6.72 10.27
N THR A 206 -5.69 7.47 11.01
CA THR A 206 -7.06 7.73 10.59
C THR A 206 -7.08 8.55 9.30
N THR A 207 -6.29 9.62 9.22
CA THR A 207 -6.20 10.44 8.01
C THR A 207 -5.77 9.63 6.79
N LEU A 208 -4.70 8.84 6.92
CA LEU A 208 -4.20 8.01 5.83
C LEU A 208 -5.23 6.97 5.37
N HIS A 209 -5.93 6.36 6.33
CA HIS A 209 -6.98 5.38 6.06
C HIS A 209 -8.20 6.03 5.37
N GLU A 210 -8.72 7.13 5.92
CA GLU A 210 -9.87 7.84 5.37
C GLU A 210 -9.57 8.51 4.02
N GLN A 211 -8.33 8.89 3.77
CA GLN A 211 -7.93 9.39 2.45
C GLN A 211 -7.67 8.27 1.43
N ALA A 212 -7.70 7.01 1.86
CA ALA A 212 -7.48 5.83 1.01
C ALA A 212 -6.26 5.98 0.07
N VAL A 213 -5.15 6.49 0.60
CA VAL A 213 -3.90 6.61 -0.18
C VAL A 213 -3.30 5.24 -0.43
N TYR A 214 -3.44 4.37 0.57
CA TYR A 214 -2.95 3.00 0.54
C TYR A 214 -4.12 2.02 0.49
N VAL A 215 -3.96 0.96 -0.28
CA VAL A 215 -4.75 -0.27 -0.16
C VAL A 215 -3.83 -1.30 0.45
N PRO A 216 -3.85 -1.48 1.79
CA PRO A 216 -3.06 -2.54 2.43
C PRO A 216 -3.51 -3.88 1.88
N LEU A 217 -2.60 -4.62 1.23
CA LEU A 217 -2.93 -5.91 0.62
C LEU A 217 -2.75 -7.03 1.63
N THR A 218 -1.53 -7.17 2.12
CA THR A 218 -1.15 -8.24 3.06
C THR A 218 -0.13 -7.73 4.07
N TYR A 219 -0.05 -8.42 5.20
CA TYR A 219 1.05 -8.26 6.14
C TYR A 219 2.14 -9.26 5.78
N GLN A 220 3.32 -8.73 5.46
CA GLN A 220 4.48 -9.52 5.07
C GLN A 220 4.86 -10.53 6.16
N SER A 221 5.22 -11.74 5.72
CA SER A 221 5.67 -12.82 6.60
C SER A 221 7.10 -13.21 6.27
N LEU A 222 7.94 -13.30 7.28
CA LEU A 222 9.28 -13.87 7.12
C LEU A 222 9.17 -15.40 7.03
N ILE A 223 9.84 -15.98 6.03
CA ILE A 223 9.83 -17.41 5.77
C ILE A 223 11.26 -17.93 5.85
N ALA A 224 11.46 -19.01 6.58
CA ALA A 224 12.71 -19.73 6.59
C ALA A 224 12.48 -21.19 6.18
N VAL A 225 13.28 -21.66 5.23
CA VAL A 225 13.32 -23.06 4.82
C VAL A 225 14.64 -23.67 5.30
N TYR A 226 14.56 -24.73 6.06
CA TYR A 226 15.76 -25.41 6.61
C TYR A 226 15.55 -26.92 6.65
N ARG A 227 16.67 -27.64 6.81
CA ARG A 227 16.64 -29.11 6.91
C ARG A 227 16.02 -29.53 8.24
N ASP A 228 15.25 -30.61 8.23
CA ASP A 228 14.52 -31.16 9.40
C ASP A 228 15.43 -31.61 10.55
N ASN A 229 16.72 -31.85 10.26
CA ASN A 229 17.72 -32.18 11.25
C ASN A 229 18.39 -30.96 11.94
N LEU A 230 17.89 -29.73 11.67
CA LEU A 230 18.32 -28.53 12.37
C LEU A 230 17.32 -28.15 13.45
N THR A 231 17.83 -27.57 14.53
CA THR A 231 17.04 -27.00 15.63
C THR A 231 17.52 -25.59 15.93
N GLY A 232 16.74 -24.81 16.68
CA GLY A 232 17.11 -23.46 17.09
C GLY A 232 16.97 -22.40 15.98
N VAL A 233 16.45 -22.77 14.81
CA VAL A 233 16.15 -21.79 13.75
C VAL A 233 15.07 -20.84 14.24
N ARG A 234 15.33 -19.55 14.21
CA ARG A 234 14.41 -18.50 14.66
C ARG A 234 14.65 -17.21 13.90
N PHE A 235 13.60 -16.38 13.85
CA PHE A 235 13.70 -15.02 13.34
C PHE A 235 14.23 -14.07 14.42
N MET A 236 15.00 -13.09 13.98
CA MET A 236 15.44 -11.97 14.79
C MET A 236 14.61 -10.72 14.47
N PRO A 237 14.66 -9.68 15.31
CA PRO A 237 13.99 -8.42 15.01
C PRO A 237 14.40 -7.80 13.66
N GLN A 238 15.63 -8.05 13.23
CA GLN A 238 16.12 -7.64 11.90
C GLN A 238 16.02 -8.83 10.94
N GLU A 239 15.27 -8.66 9.86
CA GLU A 239 14.95 -9.74 8.92
C GLU A 239 16.15 -10.36 8.20
N TYR A 240 17.24 -9.60 8.04
CA TYR A 240 18.49 -10.09 7.44
C TYR A 240 19.42 -10.77 8.46
N GLU A 241 19.06 -10.80 9.74
CA GLU A 241 19.86 -11.51 10.76
C GLU A 241 19.52 -12.99 10.79
N LEU A 242 20.53 -13.82 10.50
CA LEU A 242 20.46 -15.25 10.73
C LEU A 242 21.32 -15.62 11.96
N PRO A 243 20.72 -15.89 13.13
CA PRO A 243 21.46 -16.13 14.36
C PRO A 243 22.03 -17.55 14.41
N LEU A 244 23.11 -17.78 13.68
CA LEU A 244 23.77 -19.12 13.56
C LEU A 244 24.14 -19.72 14.89
N SER A 245 24.43 -18.90 15.91
CA SER A 245 24.78 -19.34 17.26
C SER A 245 23.69 -20.13 17.99
N PHE A 246 22.47 -20.09 17.51
CA PHE A 246 21.34 -20.84 18.08
C PHE A 246 20.96 -22.08 17.28
N ILE A 247 21.59 -22.28 16.12
CA ILE A 247 21.30 -23.39 15.23
C ILE A 247 22.18 -24.56 15.56
N ASP A 248 21.57 -25.68 15.95
CA ASP A 248 22.20 -26.93 16.23
C ASP A 248 21.74 -28.03 15.28
N LYS A 249 22.59 -29.03 15.09
CA LYS A 249 22.25 -30.24 14.36
C LYS A 249 21.77 -31.31 15.35
N LYS A 250 20.59 -31.89 15.10
CA LYS A 250 20.13 -33.09 15.83
C LYS A 250 21.05 -34.25 15.62
#